data_04ed68a26bdc187aa7c7b13e63b7f777
#
_entry.id   04ed68a26bdc187aa7c7b13e63b7f777
#
_cell.length_a   1.000
_cell.length_b   1.000
_cell.length_c   1.000
_cell.angle_alpha   90.00
_cell.angle_beta   90.00
_cell.angle_gamma   90.00
#
_symmetry.space_group_name_H-M   'P 1'
#
loop_
_entity.id
_entity.type
_entity.pdbx_description
1 polymer ?
#
loop_
_entity_poly.entity_id
_entity_poly.type
_entity_poly.pdbx_seq_one_letter_code
_entity_poly.pdbx_strand_id
1 'polypeptide(L)'
;MKTRSLSPRSRGFTLIELLVVITIIVILAALSVGGYGYIARKQADSQATIQISLLSKGLEEYKLDNGVYPPTGTTNSLYTLLYWNGASATPPGKIYIADLDPGSKGHGWIEGTGAAAKIVDPWGNEYIYTTGTAARNPDFDLASKGKDGTIGTADDIDNY
;
A
#
# COMPACT_ATOMS: atom_id res chain seq x y z
N MET A 1 77.21 2.24 3.24
CA MET A 1 76.19 1.26 3.47
C MET A 1 74.96 1.61 2.56
N LYS A 2 74.73 0.82 1.48
CA LYS A 2 73.63 1.11 0.52
C LYS A 2 72.43 0.26 0.89
N THR A 3 71.39 0.86 1.43
CA THR A 3 70.13 0.20 1.73
C THR A 3 69.33 -0.04 0.43
N ARG A 4 69.10 -1.31 0.09
CA ARG A 4 68.29 -1.72 -1.03
C ARG A 4 66.80 -1.61 -0.62
N SER A 5 66.10 -0.67 -1.19
CA SER A 5 64.62 -0.56 -1.11
C SER A 5 64.05 -1.70 -1.93
N LEU A 6 63.30 -2.60 -1.25
CA LEU A 6 62.51 -3.63 -1.90
C LEU A 6 61.16 -3.02 -2.30
N SER A 7 60.93 -2.84 -3.59
CA SER A 7 59.62 -2.43 -4.11
C SER A 7 58.61 -3.55 -3.85
N PRO A 8 57.42 -3.22 -3.31
CA PRO A 8 56.35 -4.21 -3.17
C PRO A 8 55.89 -4.66 -4.57
N ARG A 9 55.90 -5.97 -4.82
CA ARG A 9 55.33 -6.55 -6.03
C ARG A 9 53.82 -6.33 -6.01
N SER A 10 53.29 -5.45 -6.84
CA SER A 10 51.85 -5.35 -7.12
C SER A 10 51.41 -6.63 -7.82
N ARG A 11 50.56 -7.42 -7.14
CA ARG A 11 49.88 -8.55 -7.75
C ARG A 11 48.78 -7.98 -8.65
N GLY A 12 48.91 -8.11 -9.95
CA GLY A 12 47.88 -7.78 -10.92
C GLY A 12 46.78 -8.86 -10.90
N PHE A 13 45.56 -8.45 -11.11
CA PHE A 13 44.43 -9.38 -11.30
C PHE A 13 44.63 -10.22 -12.57
N THR A 14 44.31 -11.50 -12.50
CA THR A 14 44.30 -12.37 -13.66
C THR A 14 43.03 -12.18 -14.47
N LEU A 15 43.08 -12.39 -15.76
CA LEU A 15 41.94 -12.30 -16.67
C LEU A 15 40.85 -13.30 -16.28
N ILE A 16 41.24 -14.48 -15.77
CA ILE A 16 40.30 -15.52 -15.29
C ILE A 16 39.56 -15.10 -14.02
N GLU A 17 40.23 -14.42 -13.09
CA GLU A 17 39.58 -13.91 -11.87
C GLU A 17 38.49 -12.90 -12.22
N LEU A 18 38.77 -11.99 -13.16
CA LEU A 18 37.81 -11.01 -13.62
C LEU A 18 36.63 -11.68 -14.30
N LEU A 19 36.88 -12.68 -15.15
CA LEU A 19 35.87 -13.42 -15.87
C LEU A 19 34.91 -14.15 -14.91
N VAL A 20 35.44 -14.82 -13.86
CA VAL A 20 34.66 -15.51 -12.85
C VAL A 20 33.78 -14.52 -12.08
N VAL A 21 34.30 -13.38 -11.68
CA VAL A 21 33.54 -12.36 -10.94
C VAL A 21 32.37 -11.81 -11.77
N ILE A 22 32.62 -11.44 -13.02
CA ILE A 22 31.53 -10.93 -13.87
C ILE A 22 30.45 -12.01 -14.13
N THR A 23 30.85 -13.27 -14.28
CA THR A 23 29.90 -14.38 -14.45
C THR A 23 28.99 -14.52 -13.23
N ILE A 24 29.54 -14.49 -12.03
CA ILE A 24 28.75 -14.55 -10.78
C ILE A 24 27.81 -13.35 -10.67
N ILE A 25 28.30 -12.13 -10.97
CA ILE A 25 27.45 -10.93 -10.92
C ILE A 25 26.27 -11.04 -11.90
N VAL A 26 26.51 -11.52 -13.12
CA VAL A 26 25.44 -11.70 -14.13
C VAL A 26 24.40 -12.71 -13.66
N ILE A 27 24.84 -13.83 -13.08
CA ILE A 27 23.92 -14.85 -12.54
C ILE A 27 23.07 -14.27 -11.39
N LEU A 28 23.70 -13.57 -10.43
CA LEU A 28 22.98 -12.96 -9.30
C LEU A 28 22.03 -11.87 -9.77
N ALA A 29 22.44 -11.04 -10.73
CA ALA A 29 21.57 -10.02 -11.31
C ALA A 29 20.33 -10.63 -11.99
N ALA A 30 20.52 -11.71 -12.77
CA ALA A 30 19.42 -12.40 -13.44
C ALA A 30 18.40 -12.98 -12.46
N LEU A 31 18.86 -13.58 -11.36
CA LEU A 31 17.99 -14.10 -10.29
C LEU A 31 17.24 -12.98 -9.56
N SER A 32 17.88 -11.84 -9.34
CA SER A 32 17.27 -10.69 -8.65
C SER A 32 16.13 -10.06 -9.46
N VAL A 33 16.27 -9.93 -10.76
CA VAL A 33 15.25 -9.34 -11.65
C VAL A 33 14.03 -10.23 -11.75
N GLY A 34 14.19 -11.56 -11.81
CA GLY A 34 13.07 -12.50 -11.94
C GLY A 34 12.12 -12.54 -10.73
N GLY A 35 12.61 -12.25 -9.52
CA GLY A 35 11.82 -12.31 -8.28
C GLY A 35 11.08 -11.02 -7.92
N TYR A 36 11.55 -9.87 -8.40
CA TYR A 36 11.07 -8.56 -7.95
C TYR A 36 9.58 -8.34 -8.19
N GLY A 37 9.07 -8.69 -9.36
CA GLY A 37 7.67 -8.48 -9.73
C GLY A 37 6.68 -9.29 -8.89
N TYR A 38 7.06 -10.52 -8.49
CA TYR A 38 6.23 -11.36 -7.64
C TYR A 38 6.15 -10.83 -6.21
N ILE A 39 7.28 -10.40 -5.65
CA ILE A 39 7.36 -9.86 -4.29
C ILE A 39 6.58 -8.54 -4.19
N ALA A 40 6.73 -7.64 -5.15
CA ALA A 40 6.03 -6.37 -5.19
C ALA A 40 4.49 -6.57 -5.25
N ARG A 41 4.01 -7.54 -6.07
CA ARG A 41 2.59 -7.88 -6.14
C ARG A 41 2.09 -8.37 -4.79
N LYS A 42 2.76 -9.37 -4.20
CA LYS A 42 2.34 -9.93 -2.92
C LYS A 42 2.35 -8.90 -1.78
N GLN A 43 3.25 -7.95 -1.83
CA GLN A 43 3.28 -6.83 -0.88
C GLN A 43 2.06 -5.93 -1.05
N ALA A 44 1.69 -5.58 -2.29
CA ALA A 44 0.51 -4.77 -2.58
C ALA A 44 -0.79 -5.49 -2.15
N ASP A 45 -0.93 -6.79 -2.46
CA ASP A 45 -2.07 -7.62 -2.04
C ASP A 45 -2.21 -7.62 -0.50
N SER A 46 -1.10 -7.84 0.21
CA SER A 46 -1.09 -7.83 1.68
C SER A 46 -1.44 -6.46 2.24
N GLN A 47 -0.97 -5.40 1.60
CA GLN A 47 -1.27 -4.02 2.00
C GLN A 47 -2.74 -3.70 1.80
N ALA A 48 -3.34 -4.07 0.66
CA ALA A 48 -4.76 -3.89 0.40
C ALA A 48 -5.63 -4.64 1.43
N THR A 49 -5.25 -5.87 1.78
CA THR A 49 -5.94 -6.65 2.84
C THR A 49 -5.91 -5.94 4.19
N ILE A 50 -4.76 -5.39 4.58
CA ILE A 50 -4.63 -4.62 5.82
C ILE A 50 -5.49 -3.35 5.76
N GLN A 51 -5.49 -2.64 4.63
CA GLN A 51 -6.30 -1.45 4.43
C GLN A 51 -7.80 -1.75 4.56
N ILE A 52 -8.30 -2.81 3.92
CA ILE A 52 -9.68 -3.27 4.04
C ILE A 52 -10.02 -3.58 5.51
N SER A 53 -9.14 -4.26 6.22
CA SER A 53 -9.35 -4.57 7.64
C SER A 53 -9.43 -3.31 8.52
N LEU A 54 -8.58 -2.32 8.26
CA LEU A 54 -8.58 -1.05 9.00
C LEU A 54 -9.81 -0.19 8.65
N LEU A 55 -10.20 -0.14 7.37
CA LEU A 55 -11.42 0.55 6.94
C LEU A 55 -12.66 -0.11 7.56
N SER A 56 -12.73 -1.44 7.55
CA SER A 56 -13.82 -2.19 8.19
C SER A 56 -13.93 -1.86 9.68
N LYS A 57 -12.81 -1.83 10.40
CA LYS A 57 -12.78 -1.45 11.81
C LYS A 57 -13.28 -0.02 12.02
N GLY A 58 -12.88 0.93 11.20
CA GLY A 58 -13.35 2.31 11.27
C GLY A 58 -14.84 2.45 10.99
N LEU A 59 -15.38 1.65 10.06
CA LEU A 59 -16.80 1.59 9.76
C LEU A 59 -17.61 1.02 10.92
N GLU A 60 -17.12 -0.02 11.59
CA GLU A 60 -17.72 -0.57 12.79
C GLU A 60 -17.76 0.46 13.93
N GLU A 61 -16.67 1.16 14.14
CA GLU A 61 -16.59 2.20 15.16
C GLU A 61 -17.53 3.37 14.85
N TYR A 62 -17.64 3.75 13.57
CA TYR A 62 -18.63 4.73 13.13
C TYR A 62 -20.06 4.29 13.43
N LYS A 63 -20.40 3.01 13.15
CA LYS A 63 -21.74 2.44 13.44
C LYS A 63 -22.03 2.45 14.94
N LEU A 64 -21.05 2.14 15.78
CA LEU A 64 -21.21 2.18 17.25
C LEU A 64 -21.62 3.56 17.75
N ASP A 65 -21.04 4.61 17.17
CA ASP A 65 -21.33 5.98 17.59
C ASP A 65 -22.63 6.54 16.97
N ASN A 66 -22.90 6.17 15.72
CA ASN A 66 -23.98 6.76 14.93
C ASN A 66 -25.22 5.84 14.78
N GLY A 67 -25.12 4.59 15.24
CA GLY A 67 -26.19 3.60 15.16
C GLY A 67 -26.39 2.96 13.78
N VAL A 68 -25.76 3.50 12.74
CA VAL A 68 -25.87 3.02 11.35
C VAL A 68 -24.52 3.14 10.65
N TYR A 69 -24.28 2.31 9.63
CA TYR A 69 -23.14 2.48 8.74
C TYR A 69 -23.28 3.74 7.89
N PRO A 70 -22.18 4.34 7.42
CA PRO A 70 -22.23 5.41 6.44
C PRO A 70 -23.10 5.03 5.24
N PRO A 71 -23.88 5.96 4.66
CA PRO A 71 -24.64 5.65 3.47
C PRO A 71 -23.73 5.26 2.32
N THR A 72 -24.21 4.40 1.41
CA THR A 72 -23.48 4.01 0.19
C THR A 72 -23.07 5.24 -0.59
N GLY A 73 -21.79 5.30 -0.97
CA GLY A 73 -21.22 6.43 -1.68
C GLY A 73 -19.84 6.09 -2.23
N THR A 74 -19.15 7.09 -2.72
CA THR A 74 -17.74 7.00 -3.12
C THR A 74 -16.83 6.93 -1.89
N THR A 75 -15.62 6.42 -2.04
CA THR A 75 -14.60 6.41 -0.98
C THR A 75 -14.22 7.81 -0.49
N ASN A 76 -14.45 8.84 -1.33
CA ASN A 76 -14.38 10.23 -0.91
C ASN A 76 -15.34 10.53 0.24
N SER A 77 -16.59 10.03 0.16
CA SER A 77 -17.54 10.16 1.27
C SER A 77 -17.06 9.43 2.53
N LEU A 78 -16.44 8.25 2.39
CA LEU A 78 -15.84 7.54 3.51
C LEU A 78 -14.67 8.33 4.14
N TYR A 79 -13.78 8.89 3.33
CA TYR A 79 -12.70 9.74 3.81
C TYR A 79 -13.25 10.92 4.64
N THR A 80 -14.27 11.59 4.11
CA THR A 80 -14.91 12.73 4.78
C THR A 80 -15.48 12.31 6.13
N LEU A 81 -16.15 11.18 6.21
CA LEU A 81 -16.80 10.71 7.43
C LEU A 81 -15.83 10.11 8.44
N LEU A 82 -14.84 9.35 7.99
CA LEU A 82 -13.93 8.62 8.88
C LEU A 82 -12.73 9.47 9.37
N TYR A 83 -12.38 10.53 8.63
CA TYR A 83 -11.24 11.38 8.96
C TYR A 83 -11.54 12.87 8.88
N TRP A 84 -11.91 13.39 7.70
CA TRP A 84 -11.91 14.83 7.43
C TRP A 84 -12.84 15.65 8.34
N ASN A 85 -14.05 15.16 8.58
CA ASN A 85 -14.99 15.86 9.46
C ASN A 85 -14.45 16.00 10.89
N GLY A 86 -13.75 15.00 11.40
CA GLY A 86 -13.08 15.07 12.69
C GLY A 86 -11.89 16.02 12.67
N ALA A 87 -11.02 15.88 11.67
CA ALA A 87 -9.78 16.66 11.58
C ALA A 87 -10.01 18.14 11.29
N SER A 88 -11.05 18.49 10.52
CA SER A 88 -11.35 19.87 10.11
C SER A 88 -12.28 20.62 11.05
N ALA A 89 -12.90 19.94 12.02
CA ALA A 89 -13.82 20.54 12.98
C ALA A 89 -13.08 21.46 13.98
N THR A 90 -13.79 22.48 14.49
CA THR A 90 -13.29 23.36 15.57
C THR A 90 -14.36 23.46 16.65
N PRO A 91 -14.16 22.85 17.83
CA PRO A 91 -13.00 22.02 18.21
C PRO A 91 -12.92 20.69 17.41
N PRO A 92 -11.74 20.04 17.37
CA PRO A 92 -11.58 18.78 16.64
C PRO A 92 -12.62 17.74 17.07
N GLY A 93 -13.20 17.09 16.08
CA GLY A 93 -14.16 16.00 16.26
C GLY A 93 -13.49 14.64 16.36
N LYS A 94 -14.29 13.57 16.35
CA LYS A 94 -13.78 12.21 16.36
C LYS A 94 -13.18 11.83 15.01
N ILE A 95 -11.96 11.32 15.03
CA ILE A 95 -11.26 10.70 13.92
C ILE A 95 -11.35 9.18 14.13
N TYR A 96 -11.99 8.46 13.21
CA TYR A 96 -12.15 7.01 13.30
C TYR A 96 -10.90 6.27 12.82
N ILE A 97 -10.22 6.80 11.81
CA ILE A 97 -8.99 6.21 11.26
C ILE A 97 -7.93 7.30 11.11
N ALA A 98 -6.97 7.31 12.04
CA ALA A 98 -5.88 8.29 12.04
C ALA A 98 -4.90 8.08 10.87
N ASP A 99 -4.78 6.85 10.36
CA ASP A 99 -3.92 6.51 9.23
C ASP A 99 -4.36 7.16 7.91
N LEU A 100 -5.58 7.71 7.84
CA LEU A 100 -6.07 8.49 6.70
C LEU A 100 -5.57 9.95 6.70
N ASP A 101 -4.65 10.32 7.59
CA ASP A 101 -4.01 11.63 7.58
C ASP A 101 -3.14 11.80 6.33
N PRO A 102 -3.43 12.76 5.44
CA PRO A 102 -2.62 13.04 4.25
C PRO A 102 -1.18 13.47 4.58
N GLY A 103 -0.95 13.95 5.81
CA GLY A 103 0.39 14.29 6.32
C GLY A 103 1.23 13.07 6.68
N SER A 104 0.59 11.95 6.89
CA SER A 104 1.21 10.66 7.18
C SER A 104 1.76 10.03 5.90
N LYS A 105 2.94 10.48 5.47
CA LYS A 105 3.60 10.08 4.20
C LYS A 105 3.91 8.58 4.05
N GLY A 106 3.56 7.76 5.05
CA GLY A 106 3.95 6.35 5.09
C GLY A 106 3.04 5.39 4.32
N HIS A 107 1.82 5.76 4.00
CA HIS A 107 0.82 4.76 3.59
C HIS A 107 0.22 4.95 2.20
N GLY A 108 0.29 6.15 1.59
CA GLY A 108 -0.16 6.38 0.21
C GLY A 108 -1.65 6.09 -0.07
N TRP A 109 -2.49 6.07 0.97
CA TRP A 109 -3.91 5.71 0.85
C TRP A 109 -4.78 6.83 0.33
N ILE A 110 -4.27 8.05 0.37
CA ILE A 110 -5.08 9.24 0.11
C ILE A 110 -4.59 9.93 -1.14
N GLU A 111 -5.48 10.09 -2.08
CA GLU A 111 -5.29 10.91 -3.27
C GLU A 111 -6.13 12.18 -3.16
N GLY A 112 -5.52 13.33 -3.42
CA GLY A 112 -6.17 14.64 -3.32
C GLY A 112 -6.00 15.30 -1.96
N THR A 113 -6.77 16.33 -1.70
CA THR A 113 -6.69 17.17 -0.49
C THR A 113 -8.06 17.61 0.01
N GLY A 114 -8.17 17.85 1.32
CA GLY A 114 -9.40 18.35 1.94
C GLY A 114 -10.58 17.38 1.79
N ALA A 115 -11.78 17.93 1.77
CA ALA A 115 -13.01 17.13 1.64
C ALA A 115 -13.14 16.37 0.31
N ALA A 116 -12.34 16.71 -0.69
CA ALA A 116 -12.33 16.04 -2.00
C ALA A 116 -11.31 14.90 -2.10
N ALA A 117 -10.57 14.62 -1.03
CA ALA A 117 -9.62 13.53 -1.00
C ALA A 117 -10.33 12.16 -1.07
N LYS A 118 -9.66 11.19 -1.66
CA LYS A 118 -10.15 9.84 -1.91
C LYS A 118 -9.27 8.82 -1.21
N ILE A 119 -9.89 7.73 -0.76
CA ILE A 119 -9.15 6.57 -0.27
C ILE A 119 -8.87 5.65 -1.46
N VAL A 120 -7.59 5.35 -1.67
CA VAL A 120 -7.14 4.50 -2.79
C VAL A 120 -6.38 3.27 -2.28
N ASP A 121 -6.44 2.22 -3.07
CA ASP A 121 -5.71 0.99 -2.85
C ASP A 121 -4.23 1.13 -3.27
N PRO A 122 -3.37 0.11 -3.05
CA PRO A 122 -1.95 0.16 -3.41
C PRO A 122 -1.66 0.32 -4.91
N TRP A 123 -2.65 0.13 -5.77
CA TRP A 123 -2.54 0.32 -7.22
C TRP A 123 -3.12 1.67 -7.68
N GLY A 124 -3.69 2.47 -6.75
CA GLY A 124 -4.27 3.79 -7.04
C GLY A 124 -5.75 3.75 -7.44
N ASN A 125 -6.44 2.62 -7.27
CA ASN A 125 -7.87 2.51 -7.54
C ASN A 125 -8.67 2.90 -6.30
N GLU A 126 -9.82 3.56 -6.48
CA GLU A 126 -10.74 3.83 -5.38
C GLU A 126 -11.37 2.53 -4.86
N TYR A 127 -11.43 2.39 -3.54
CA TYR A 127 -12.20 1.32 -2.90
C TYR A 127 -13.69 1.43 -3.22
N ILE A 128 -14.33 0.29 -3.44
CA ILE A 128 -15.77 0.19 -3.58
C ILE A 128 -16.36 -0.10 -2.21
N TYR A 129 -17.31 0.73 -1.81
CA TYR A 129 -18.08 0.56 -0.58
C TYR A 129 -19.55 0.50 -0.89
N THR A 130 -20.24 -0.51 -0.36
CA THR A 130 -21.68 -0.72 -0.52
C THR A 130 -22.29 -1.14 0.81
N THR A 131 -23.44 -0.61 1.14
CA THR A 131 -24.19 -0.97 2.36
C THR A 131 -25.69 -1.12 2.07
N GLY A 132 -26.42 -1.71 3.01
CA GLY A 132 -27.84 -1.96 2.89
C GLY A 132 -28.17 -3.08 1.92
N THR A 133 -29.32 -2.99 1.25
CA THR A 133 -29.83 -4.07 0.39
C THR A 133 -29.00 -4.37 -0.85
N ALA A 134 -28.05 -3.52 -1.19
CA ALA A 134 -27.14 -3.70 -2.33
C ALA A 134 -25.85 -4.44 -1.93
N ALA A 135 -25.56 -4.55 -0.63
CA ALA A 135 -24.41 -5.30 -0.14
C ALA A 135 -24.71 -6.81 -0.13
N ARG A 136 -23.66 -7.62 -0.32
CA ARG A 136 -23.69 -9.09 -0.20
C ARG A 136 -23.62 -9.49 1.26
N ASN A 137 -22.76 -8.80 2.03
CA ASN A 137 -22.73 -8.96 3.48
C ASN A 137 -23.92 -8.27 4.15
N PRO A 138 -24.40 -8.79 5.28
CA PRO A 138 -25.48 -8.16 6.04
C PRO A 138 -25.17 -6.73 6.50
N ASP A 139 -23.91 -6.41 6.65
CA ASP A 139 -23.41 -5.13 7.17
C ASP A 139 -22.98 -4.20 6.04
N PHE A 140 -21.89 -4.52 5.35
CA PHE A 140 -21.38 -3.77 4.22
C PHE A 140 -20.39 -4.59 3.40
N ASP A 141 -20.24 -4.23 2.13
CA ASP A 141 -19.19 -4.72 1.24
C ASP A 141 -18.12 -3.66 1.07
N LEU A 142 -16.87 -4.07 1.14
CA LEU A 142 -15.69 -3.25 0.86
C LEU A 142 -14.73 -4.03 -0.01
N ALA A 143 -14.35 -3.48 -1.15
CA ALA A 143 -13.49 -4.15 -2.12
C ALA A 143 -12.46 -3.21 -2.76
N SER A 144 -11.25 -3.73 -2.98
CA SER A 144 -10.26 -3.20 -3.91
C SER A 144 -10.43 -3.87 -5.26
N LYS A 145 -10.28 -3.13 -6.33
CA LYS A 145 -10.32 -3.62 -7.71
C LYS A 145 -9.03 -4.31 -8.16
N GLY A 146 -8.10 -4.52 -7.23
CA GLY A 146 -6.82 -5.13 -7.55
C GLY A 146 -5.97 -4.35 -8.54
N LYS A 147 -5.04 -5.03 -9.16
CA LYS A 147 -4.07 -4.43 -10.08
C LYS A 147 -4.67 -4.03 -11.42
N ASP A 148 -5.67 -4.76 -11.91
CA ASP A 148 -6.28 -4.51 -13.21
C ASP A 148 -7.33 -3.38 -13.18
N GLY A 149 -7.72 -2.92 -11.98
CA GLY A 149 -8.68 -1.84 -11.77
C GLY A 149 -10.13 -2.20 -12.11
N THR A 150 -10.45 -3.49 -12.29
CA THR A 150 -11.74 -3.99 -12.72
C THR A 150 -12.36 -4.85 -11.63
N ILE A 151 -13.56 -4.51 -11.16
CA ILE A 151 -14.26 -5.32 -10.15
C ILE A 151 -14.81 -6.62 -10.75
N GLY A 152 -14.78 -7.70 -10.00
CA GLY A 152 -15.26 -9.01 -10.39
C GLY A 152 -14.17 -9.90 -11.02
N THR A 153 -12.92 -9.57 -10.83
CA THR A 153 -11.76 -10.33 -11.33
C THR A 153 -11.04 -11.09 -10.22
N ALA A 154 -10.07 -11.93 -10.59
CA ALA A 154 -9.40 -12.81 -9.64
C ALA A 154 -8.37 -12.10 -8.74
N ASP A 155 -8.04 -10.85 -9.02
CA ASP A 155 -7.12 -10.02 -8.23
C ASP A 155 -7.84 -9.01 -7.33
N ASP A 156 -9.18 -9.07 -7.28
CA ASP A 156 -9.96 -8.33 -6.29
C ASP A 156 -9.63 -8.79 -4.86
N ILE A 157 -9.65 -7.84 -3.95
CA ILE A 157 -9.50 -8.11 -2.51
C ILE A 157 -10.69 -7.48 -1.80
N ASP A 158 -11.45 -8.30 -1.10
CA ASP A 158 -12.72 -7.89 -0.51
C ASP A 158 -12.90 -8.43 0.93
N ASN A 159 -13.99 -8.04 1.58
CA ASN A 159 -14.38 -8.48 2.92
C ASN A 159 -15.54 -9.49 2.91
N TYR A 160 -15.94 -10.02 1.73
CA TYR A 160 -17.09 -10.93 1.59
C TYR A 160 -16.81 -12.20 0.79
#